data_3e0a1af4c795656a5c7f942d6fc88dd8
#
_entry.id   3e0a1af4c795656a5c7f942d6fc88dd8
#
_cell.length_a   1.000
_cell.length_b   1.000
_cell.length_c   1.000
_cell.angle_alpha   90.00
_cell.angle_beta   90.00
_cell.angle_gamma   90.00
#
_symmetry.space_group_name_H-M   'P 1'
#
loop_
_entity.id
_entity.type
_entity.pdbx_description
1 polymer ?
#
loop_
_entity_poly.entity_id
_entity_poly.type
_entity_poly.pdbx_seq_one_letter_code
_entity_poly.pdbx_strand_id
1 'polypeptide(L)'
;MVKQERAARTREALVRAAAREFEHTGYEGTSLGRVARSAGISVGALTFHFASKAGLAQAVRTRGDAAVRACVAEASAGTAPPLDTVVALTLDLARLLERDEVVRAAVRLWRELPEGDGTWSALWLPAVAETLARADRGGLDPAVSEGDVVLLAEYLLAGAESRLWGRLHGLPGEGEGEGGQGAGERDDSVERHLSRLWALVLPGLSGPS
;
A
#
# COMPACT_ATOMS: atom_id res chain seq x y z
N MET A 1 -8.38 32.69 -8.04
CA MET A 1 -8.29 31.30 -8.49
C MET A 1 -6.85 30.89 -8.84
N VAL A 2 -6.15 31.51 -9.77
CA VAL A 2 -4.78 31.13 -10.21
C VAL A 2 -3.73 31.03 -9.10
N LYS A 3 -3.75 31.89 -8.07
CA LYS A 3 -2.80 31.87 -6.96
C LYS A 3 -3.00 30.66 -6.03
N GLN A 4 -4.24 30.26 -5.79
CA GLN A 4 -4.57 29.08 -4.96
C GLN A 4 -4.21 27.78 -5.67
N GLU A 5 -4.45 27.69 -6.98
CA GLU A 5 -4.06 26.51 -7.78
C GLU A 5 -2.54 26.33 -7.81
N ARG A 6 -1.79 27.43 -7.93
CA ARG A 6 -0.32 27.37 -7.89
C ARG A 6 0.20 26.91 -6.54
N ALA A 7 -0.39 27.40 -5.45
CA ALA A 7 -0.04 26.97 -4.09
C ALA A 7 -0.37 25.49 -3.86
N ALA A 8 -1.52 25.02 -4.34
CA ALA A 8 -1.91 23.59 -4.26
C ALA A 8 -0.96 22.69 -5.05
N ARG A 9 -0.57 23.07 -6.27
CA ARG A 9 0.43 22.32 -7.07
C ARG A 9 1.80 22.27 -6.39
N THR A 10 2.24 23.38 -5.81
CA THR A 10 3.51 23.41 -5.05
C THR A 10 3.43 22.50 -3.83
N ARG A 11 2.31 22.53 -3.10
CA ARG A 11 2.11 21.66 -1.93
C ARG A 11 2.11 20.18 -2.32
N GLU A 12 1.47 19.81 -3.41
CA GLU A 12 1.46 18.44 -3.93
C GLU A 12 2.87 17.98 -4.36
N ALA A 13 3.63 18.85 -5.04
CA ALA A 13 5.02 18.55 -5.41
C ALA A 13 5.91 18.32 -4.18
N LEU A 14 5.69 19.09 -3.10
CA LEU A 14 6.38 18.91 -1.83
C LEU A 14 6.03 17.59 -1.13
N VAL A 15 4.75 17.19 -1.15
CA VAL A 15 4.31 15.90 -0.61
C VAL A 15 4.99 14.74 -1.35
N ARG A 16 5.08 14.80 -2.68
CA ARG A 16 5.77 13.77 -3.47
C ARG A 16 7.27 13.74 -3.21
N ALA A 17 7.93 14.91 -3.14
CA ALA A 17 9.35 14.97 -2.80
C ALA A 17 9.62 14.40 -1.39
N ALA A 18 8.75 14.71 -0.43
CA ALA A 18 8.81 14.16 0.92
C ALA A 18 8.57 12.64 0.94
N ALA A 19 7.62 12.15 0.15
CA ALA A 19 7.35 10.72 0.04
C ALA A 19 8.59 9.95 -0.42
N ARG A 20 9.30 10.41 -1.46
CA ARG A 20 10.58 9.81 -1.90
C ARG A 20 11.62 9.77 -0.77
N GLU A 21 11.80 10.87 -0.03
CA GLU A 21 12.76 10.90 1.06
C GLU A 21 12.35 9.99 2.23
N PHE A 22 11.06 9.97 2.62
CA PHE A 22 10.56 9.07 3.66
C PHE A 22 10.61 7.61 3.23
N GLU A 23 10.29 7.29 1.99
CA GLU A 23 10.39 5.93 1.45
C GLU A 23 11.83 5.41 1.54
N HIS A 24 12.84 6.23 1.17
CA HIS A 24 14.22 5.80 1.11
C HIS A 24 14.92 5.80 2.48
N THR A 25 14.73 6.83 3.30
CA THR A 25 15.52 7.04 4.52
C THR A 25 14.71 6.95 5.81
N GLY A 26 13.40 6.74 5.71
CA GLY A 26 12.49 6.73 6.85
C GLY A 26 12.25 8.11 7.46
N TYR A 27 11.43 8.13 8.51
CA TYR A 27 11.13 9.38 9.20
C TYR A 27 12.40 9.99 9.80
N GLU A 28 13.16 9.23 10.61
CA GLU A 28 14.33 9.78 11.30
C GLU A 28 15.43 10.23 10.33
N GLY A 29 15.69 9.49 9.26
CA GLY A 29 16.71 9.83 8.25
C GLY A 29 16.37 11.01 7.34
N THR A 30 15.11 11.45 7.35
CA THR A 30 14.64 12.57 6.52
C THR A 30 14.74 13.90 7.26
N SER A 31 15.13 14.95 6.53
CA SER A 31 15.13 16.34 7.02
C SER A 31 14.43 17.29 6.04
N LEU A 32 13.87 18.40 6.55
CA LEU A 32 13.26 19.42 5.70
C LEU A 32 14.24 19.97 4.65
N GLY A 33 15.54 20.03 4.98
CA GLY A 33 16.59 20.46 4.05
C GLY A 33 16.78 19.49 2.88
N ARG A 34 16.70 18.16 3.11
CA ARG A 34 16.75 17.13 2.06
C ARG A 34 15.52 17.22 1.16
N VAL A 35 14.33 17.29 1.75
CA VAL A 35 13.08 17.43 0.99
C VAL A 35 13.06 18.70 0.14
N ALA A 36 13.48 19.86 0.69
CA ALA A 36 13.56 21.11 -0.05
C ALA A 36 14.50 20.99 -1.25
N ARG A 37 15.66 20.36 -1.08
CA ARG A 37 16.62 20.09 -2.16
C ARG A 37 16.03 19.17 -3.21
N SER A 38 15.41 18.08 -2.81
CA SER A 38 14.73 17.11 -3.69
C SER A 38 13.59 17.77 -4.49
N ALA A 39 12.90 18.75 -3.89
CA ALA A 39 11.83 19.52 -4.53
C ALA A 39 12.34 20.73 -5.36
N GLY A 40 13.64 21.03 -5.34
CA GLY A 40 14.21 22.16 -6.07
C GLY A 40 13.82 23.55 -5.52
N ILE A 41 13.52 23.66 -4.21
CA ILE A 41 13.12 24.92 -3.56
C ILE A 41 13.98 25.21 -2.32
N SER A 42 13.89 26.44 -1.79
CA SER A 42 14.54 26.80 -0.53
C SER A 42 13.79 26.20 0.68
N VAL A 43 14.52 25.96 1.78
CA VAL A 43 13.90 25.52 3.05
C VAL A 43 12.85 26.53 3.54
N GLY A 44 13.11 27.85 3.38
CA GLY A 44 12.13 28.88 3.73
C GLY A 44 10.83 28.79 2.91
N ALA A 45 10.91 28.44 1.62
CA ALA A 45 9.73 28.20 0.81
C ALA A 45 8.98 26.93 1.24
N LEU A 46 9.69 25.86 1.63
CA LEU A 46 9.08 24.66 2.16
C LEU A 46 8.37 24.94 3.49
N THR A 47 9.03 25.64 4.43
CA THR A 47 8.47 25.94 5.76
C THR A 47 7.24 26.85 5.71
N PHE A 48 7.06 27.61 4.64
CA PHE A 48 5.82 28.33 4.36
C PHE A 48 4.63 27.38 4.14
N HIS A 49 4.86 26.21 3.53
CA HIS A 49 3.82 25.20 3.29
C HIS A 49 3.68 24.19 4.43
N PHE A 50 4.79 23.83 5.07
CA PHE A 50 4.85 22.80 6.11
C PHE A 50 5.79 23.27 7.24
N ALA A 51 5.22 23.65 8.37
CA ALA A 51 5.95 24.20 9.50
C ALA A 51 6.93 23.21 10.16
N SER A 52 6.76 21.90 9.96
CA SER A 52 7.57 20.84 10.59
C SER A 52 7.67 19.59 9.76
N LYS A 53 8.67 18.73 10.06
CA LYS A 53 8.81 17.38 9.51
C LYS A 53 7.57 16.54 9.82
N ALA A 54 7.03 16.64 11.02
CA ALA A 54 5.83 15.92 11.42
C ALA A 54 4.60 16.34 10.58
N GLY A 55 4.39 17.64 10.36
CA GLY A 55 3.31 18.14 9.51
C GLY A 55 3.44 17.68 8.05
N LEU A 56 4.67 17.55 7.55
CA LEU A 56 4.94 17.04 6.22
C LEU A 56 4.69 15.52 6.14
N ALA A 57 5.13 14.75 7.14
CA ALA A 57 4.85 13.31 7.25
C ALA A 57 3.35 13.04 7.33
N GLN A 58 2.62 13.82 8.13
CA GLN A 58 1.16 13.73 8.20
C GLN A 58 0.48 14.00 6.84
N ALA A 59 0.99 14.95 6.07
CA ALA A 59 0.45 15.20 4.72
C ALA A 59 0.71 14.04 3.76
N VAL A 60 1.87 13.38 3.84
CA VAL A 60 2.17 12.16 3.07
C VAL A 60 1.23 11.02 3.48
N ARG A 61 1.05 10.77 4.79
CA ARG A 61 0.11 9.76 5.30
C ARG A 61 -1.31 10.02 4.80
N THR A 62 -1.82 11.25 5.01
CA THR A 62 -3.17 11.62 4.57
C THR A 62 -3.38 11.36 3.07
N ARG A 63 -2.37 11.64 2.25
CA ARG A 63 -2.46 11.44 0.79
C ARG A 63 -2.42 9.96 0.42
N GLY A 64 -1.55 9.16 1.05
CA GLY A 64 -1.49 7.71 0.86
C GLY A 64 -2.77 7.02 1.35
N ASP A 65 -3.26 7.38 2.54
CA ASP A 65 -4.51 6.86 3.11
C ASP A 65 -5.72 7.14 2.20
N ALA A 66 -5.76 8.33 1.60
CA ALA A 66 -6.82 8.68 0.66
C ALA A 66 -6.80 7.79 -0.60
N ALA A 67 -5.61 7.44 -1.10
CA ALA A 67 -5.46 6.52 -2.24
C ALA A 67 -5.90 5.10 -1.88
N VAL A 68 -5.53 4.60 -0.69
CA VAL A 68 -5.98 3.29 -0.20
C VAL A 68 -7.50 3.26 -0.03
N ARG A 69 -8.10 4.29 0.61
CA ARG A 69 -9.56 4.37 0.76
C ARG A 69 -10.30 4.45 -0.58
N ALA A 70 -9.74 5.13 -1.58
CA ALA A 70 -10.32 5.18 -2.92
C ALA A 70 -10.33 3.77 -3.56
N CYS A 71 -9.21 3.04 -3.47
CA CYS A 71 -9.10 1.65 -3.93
C CYS A 71 -10.13 0.75 -3.25
N VAL A 72 -10.29 0.85 -1.93
CA VAL A 72 -11.30 0.12 -1.14
C VAL A 72 -12.72 0.45 -1.62
N ALA A 73 -13.02 1.73 -1.81
CA ALA A 73 -14.35 2.17 -2.25
C ALA A 73 -14.70 1.63 -3.65
N GLU A 74 -13.75 1.63 -4.58
CA GLU A 74 -13.94 1.08 -5.92
C GLU A 74 -14.22 -0.43 -5.87
N ALA A 75 -13.43 -1.18 -5.12
CA ALA A 75 -13.63 -2.63 -4.96
C ALA A 75 -14.99 -2.96 -4.31
N SER A 76 -15.40 -2.16 -3.31
CA SER A 76 -16.65 -2.35 -2.57
C SER A 76 -17.91 -1.95 -3.35
N ALA A 77 -17.79 -1.18 -4.43
CA ALA A 77 -18.92 -0.75 -5.27
C ALA A 77 -19.35 -1.83 -6.27
N GLY A 78 -18.56 -2.88 -6.47
CA GLY A 78 -18.83 -3.98 -7.38
C GLY A 78 -19.93 -4.93 -6.86
N THR A 79 -20.41 -5.78 -7.79
CA THR A 79 -21.40 -6.84 -7.51
C THR A 79 -20.79 -8.25 -7.64
N ALA A 80 -19.47 -8.35 -7.66
CA ALA A 80 -18.77 -9.62 -7.75
C ALA A 80 -18.98 -10.45 -6.47
N PRO A 81 -18.83 -11.79 -6.55
CA PRO A 81 -18.87 -12.66 -5.38
C PRO A 81 -17.88 -12.18 -4.29
N PRO A 82 -18.19 -12.39 -3.02
CA PRO A 82 -17.39 -11.86 -1.90
C PRO A 82 -15.92 -12.27 -1.93
N LEU A 83 -15.62 -13.54 -2.18
CA LEU A 83 -14.23 -14.01 -2.31
C LEU A 83 -13.50 -13.32 -3.48
N ASP A 84 -14.16 -13.21 -4.63
CA ASP A 84 -13.58 -12.52 -5.80
C ASP A 84 -13.30 -11.04 -5.50
N THR A 85 -14.20 -10.40 -4.73
CA THR A 85 -14.02 -9.01 -4.27
C THR A 85 -12.81 -8.88 -3.34
N VAL A 86 -12.62 -9.81 -2.40
CA VAL A 86 -11.46 -9.83 -1.50
C VAL A 86 -10.17 -10.04 -2.28
N VAL A 87 -10.16 -10.98 -3.22
CA VAL A 87 -9.01 -11.21 -4.11
C VAL A 87 -8.68 -9.95 -4.91
N ALA A 88 -9.69 -9.39 -5.59
CA ALA A 88 -9.50 -8.18 -6.40
C ALA A 88 -8.96 -7.01 -5.56
N LEU A 89 -9.53 -6.75 -4.37
CA LEU A 89 -9.07 -5.69 -3.48
C LEU A 89 -7.60 -5.89 -3.08
N THR A 90 -7.19 -7.08 -2.68
CA THR A 90 -5.80 -7.34 -2.27
C THR A 90 -4.82 -7.19 -3.44
N LEU A 91 -5.22 -7.59 -4.66
CA LEU A 91 -4.42 -7.39 -5.86
C LEU A 91 -4.30 -5.90 -6.24
N ASP A 92 -5.38 -5.14 -6.11
CA ASP A 92 -5.38 -3.71 -6.40
C ASP A 92 -4.54 -2.94 -5.37
N LEU A 93 -4.58 -3.32 -4.09
CA LEU A 93 -3.69 -2.78 -3.05
C LEU A 93 -2.22 -3.11 -3.32
N ALA A 94 -1.91 -4.33 -3.77
CA ALA A 94 -0.56 -4.71 -4.16
C ALA A 94 -0.06 -3.88 -5.37
N ARG A 95 -0.90 -3.68 -6.40
CA ARG A 95 -0.61 -2.80 -7.53
C ARG A 95 -0.39 -1.36 -7.09
N LEU A 96 -1.20 -0.87 -6.16
CA LEU A 96 -1.11 0.48 -5.62
C LEU A 96 0.24 0.67 -4.91
N LEU A 97 0.65 -0.29 -4.07
CA LEU A 97 1.96 -0.31 -3.44
C LEU A 97 3.12 -0.34 -4.47
N GLU A 98 2.99 -1.08 -5.56
CA GLU A 98 4.04 -1.11 -6.59
C GLU A 98 4.18 0.22 -7.33
N ARG A 99 3.08 0.93 -7.58
CA ARG A 99 3.04 2.08 -8.49
C ARG A 99 3.12 3.44 -7.81
N ASP A 100 2.71 3.54 -6.55
CA ASP A 100 2.57 4.84 -5.87
C ASP A 100 3.58 4.98 -4.72
N GLU A 101 4.60 5.80 -4.95
CA GLU A 101 5.64 6.14 -3.96
C GLU A 101 5.05 6.81 -2.70
N VAL A 102 3.93 7.54 -2.83
CA VAL A 102 3.29 8.20 -1.69
C VAL A 102 2.60 7.18 -0.80
N VAL A 103 1.99 6.15 -1.40
CA VAL A 103 1.38 5.06 -0.64
C VAL A 103 2.46 4.26 0.10
N ARG A 104 3.56 3.90 -0.57
CA ARG A 104 4.68 3.20 0.09
C ARG A 104 5.26 4.02 1.26
N ALA A 105 5.49 5.30 1.04
CA ALA A 105 5.97 6.19 2.11
C ALA A 105 4.96 6.29 3.27
N ALA A 106 3.67 6.37 2.99
CA ALA A 106 2.62 6.39 4.01
C ALA A 106 2.62 5.09 4.84
N VAL A 107 2.69 3.93 4.19
CA VAL A 107 2.76 2.61 4.85
C VAL A 107 4.01 2.52 5.73
N ARG A 108 5.17 2.98 5.26
CA ARG A 108 6.39 3.06 6.07
C ARG A 108 6.20 3.98 7.29
N LEU A 109 5.65 5.17 7.10
CA LEU A 109 5.39 6.13 8.17
C LEU A 109 4.39 5.58 9.21
N TRP A 110 3.42 4.76 8.82
CA TRP A 110 2.53 4.06 9.74
C TRP A 110 3.29 3.12 10.70
N ARG A 111 4.35 2.46 10.22
CA ARG A 111 5.18 1.60 11.06
C ARG A 111 6.14 2.37 11.94
N GLU A 112 6.76 3.45 11.42
CA GLU A 112 7.77 4.23 12.13
C GLU A 112 7.18 5.22 13.13
N LEU A 113 5.94 5.67 12.90
CA LEU A 113 5.22 6.64 13.74
C LEU A 113 3.83 6.08 14.08
N PRO A 114 3.75 5.04 14.90
CA PRO A 114 2.45 4.50 15.30
C PRO A 114 1.69 5.54 16.12
N GLU A 115 0.48 5.89 15.67
CA GLU A 115 -0.47 6.71 16.42
C GLU A 115 -1.55 5.79 16.96
N GLY A 116 -1.48 5.42 18.24
CA GLY A 116 -2.34 4.42 18.85
C GLY A 116 -2.07 3.02 18.29
N ASP A 117 -3.07 2.16 18.28
CA ASP A 117 -2.99 0.78 17.77
C ASP A 117 -3.21 0.68 16.25
N GLY A 118 -3.18 1.82 15.54
CA GLY A 118 -3.46 1.88 14.11
C GLY A 118 -2.31 1.39 13.25
N THR A 119 -2.64 0.53 12.29
CA THR A 119 -1.76 0.12 11.20
C THR A 119 -2.41 0.50 9.87
N TRP A 120 -1.66 0.50 8.77
CA TRP A 120 -2.26 0.77 7.46
C TRP A 120 -3.31 -0.29 7.06
N SER A 121 -3.24 -1.51 7.63
CA SER A 121 -4.25 -2.55 7.42
C SER A 121 -5.63 -2.14 7.97
N ALA A 122 -5.69 -1.28 8.98
CA ALA A 122 -6.95 -0.73 9.48
C ALA A 122 -7.72 0.11 8.43
N LEU A 123 -7.08 0.50 7.32
CA LEU A 123 -7.74 1.23 6.24
C LEU A 123 -8.56 0.32 5.31
N TRP A 124 -8.27 -0.99 5.25
CA TRP A 124 -8.86 -1.90 4.29
C TRP A 124 -9.41 -3.21 4.89
N LEU A 125 -8.86 -3.73 6.01
CA LEU A 125 -9.38 -4.95 6.65
C LEU A 125 -10.86 -4.90 7.03
N PRO A 126 -11.39 -3.77 7.55
CA PRO A 126 -12.83 -3.68 7.84
C PRO A 126 -13.70 -3.91 6.60
N ALA A 127 -13.28 -3.42 5.44
CA ALA A 127 -14.02 -3.62 4.18
C ALA A 127 -13.99 -5.08 3.71
N VAL A 128 -12.89 -5.80 3.94
CA VAL A 128 -12.81 -7.26 3.71
C VAL A 128 -13.80 -7.99 4.60
N ALA A 129 -13.78 -7.72 5.91
CA ALA A 129 -14.70 -8.33 6.87
C ALA A 129 -16.17 -8.05 6.54
N GLU A 130 -16.51 -6.78 6.22
CA GLU A 130 -17.87 -6.41 5.79
C GLU A 130 -18.30 -7.08 4.49
N THR A 131 -17.37 -7.26 3.54
CA THR A 131 -17.67 -7.95 2.28
C THR A 131 -18.03 -9.40 2.51
N LEU A 132 -17.28 -10.10 3.37
CA LEU A 132 -17.54 -11.49 3.72
C LEU A 132 -18.81 -11.64 4.55
N ALA A 133 -19.04 -10.77 5.54
CA ALA A 133 -20.23 -10.81 6.40
C ALA A 133 -21.55 -10.55 5.64
N ARG A 134 -21.50 -9.87 4.49
CA ARG A 134 -22.67 -9.66 3.61
C ARG A 134 -22.99 -10.86 2.72
N ALA A 135 -22.06 -11.82 2.64
CA ALA A 135 -22.27 -13.02 1.85
C ALA A 135 -23.29 -13.93 2.54
N ASP A 136 -24.27 -14.42 1.79
CA ASP A 136 -24.96 -15.64 2.20
C ASP A 136 -23.90 -16.76 2.31
N ARG A 137 -23.96 -17.56 3.39
CA ARG A 137 -22.95 -18.59 3.73
C ARG A 137 -22.67 -19.64 2.65
N GLY A 138 -23.30 -19.54 1.47
CA GLY A 138 -23.17 -20.48 0.36
C GLY A 138 -21.88 -20.39 -0.47
N GLY A 139 -21.01 -19.40 -0.20
CA GLY A 139 -19.80 -19.22 -1.00
C GLY A 139 -18.50 -19.75 -0.39
N LEU A 140 -18.47 -19.99 0.94
CA LEU A 140 -17.31 -20.53 1.64
C LEU A 140 -17.52 -22.01 1.97
N ASP A 141 -16.41 -22.78 2.01
CA ASP A 141 -16.43 -24.12 2.58
C ASP A 141 -16.89 -24.05 4.04
N PRO A 142 -17.77 -24.96 4.51
CA PRO A 142 -18.27 -24.98 5.90
C PRO A 142 -17.16 -25.04 6.97
N ALA A 143 -15.99 -25.54 6.62
CA ALA A 143 -14.82 -25.60 7.51
C ALA A 143 -14.02 -24.28 7.58
N VAL A 144 -14.32 -23.30 6.72
CA VAL A 144 -13.61 -22.01 6.64
C VAL A 144 -14.47 -20.91 7.27
N SER A 145 -13.91 -20.18 8.22
CA SER A 145 -14.57 -19.00 8.78
C SER A 145 -14.24 -17.73 7.99
N GLU A 146 -15.11 -16.73 8.05
CA GLU A 146 -14.84 -15.40 7.49
C GLU A 146 -13.54 -14.80 8.09
N GLY A 147 -13.31 -15.04 9.38
CA GLY A 147 -12.08 -14.59 10.08
C GLY A 147 -10.81 -15.21 9.51
N ASP A 148 -10.86 -16.49 9.07
CA ASP A 148 -9.70 -17.13 8.42
C ASP A 148 -9.37 -16.48 7.08
N VAL A 149 -10.39 -16.08 6.31
CA VAL A 149 -10.19 -15.37 5.04
C VAL A 149 -9.64 -13.97 5.26
N VAL A 150 -10.13 -13.25 6.28
CA VAL A 150 -9.61 -11.93 6.66
C VAL A 150 -8.13 -12.02 7.02
N LEU A 151 -7.77 -12.98 7.89
CA LEU A 151 -6.40 -13.20 8.33
C LEU A 151 -5.48 -13.63 7.17
N LEU A 152 -5.97 -14.50 6.27
CA LEU A 152 -5.25 -14.91 5.08
C LEU A 152 -4.97 -13.70 4.16
N ALA A 153 -5.95 -12.85 3.91
CA ALA A 153 -5.79 -11.65 3.11
C ALA A 153 -4.73 -10.70 3.71
N GLU A 154 -4.75 -10.54 5.04
CA GLU A 154 -3.75 -9.74 5.76
C GLU A 154 -2.34 -10.32 5.60
N TYR A 155 -2.14 -11.60 5.84
CA TYR A 155 -0.83 -12.24 5.72
C TYR A 155 -0.30 -12.24 4.29
N LEU A 156 -1.15 -12.48 3.30
CA LEU A 156 -0.76 -12.46 1.90
C LEU A 156 -0.31 -11.06 1.47
N LEU A 157 -1.05 -10.01 1.86
CA LEU A 157 -0.68 -8.64 1.51
C LEU A 157 0.54 -8.15 2.30
N ALA A 158 0.68 -8.53 3.57
CA ALA A 158 1.89 -8.24 4.36
C ALA A 158 3.13 -8.92 3.78
N GLY A 159 3.01 -10.17 3.31
CA GLY A 159 4.08 -10.87 2.60
C GLY A 159 4.45 -10.19 1.28
N ALA A 160 3.45 -9.75 0.51
CA ALA A 160 3.62 -8.98 -0.72
C ALA A 160 4.37 -7.67 -0.47
N GLU A 161 3.97 -6.95 0.55
CA GLU A 161 4.61 -5.71 1.01
C GLU A 161 6.07 -5.95 1.41
N SER A 162 6.35 -6.98 2.21
CA SER A 162 7.71 -7.33 2.65
C SER A 162 8.64 -7.63 1.46
N ARG A 163 8.16 -8.39 0.47
CA ARG A 163 8.91 -8.66 -0.77
C ARG A 163 9.19 -7.38 -1.57
N LEU A 164 8.20 -6.50 -1.68
CA LEU A 164 8.38 -5.21 -2.36
C LEU A 164 9.47 -4.38 -1.68
N TRP A 165 9.47 -4.30 -0.35
CA TRP A 165 10.50 -3.60 0.43
C TRP A 165 11.89 -4.22 0.24
N GLY A 166 12.00 -5.56 0.31
CA GLY A 166 13.26 -6.27 0.05
C GLY A 166 13.84 -5.92 -1.31
N ARG A 167 13.01 -5.94 -2.35
CA ARG A 167 13.39 -5.60 -3.73
C ARG A 167 13.83 -4.14 -3.90
N LEU A 168 13.08 -3.19 -3.32
CA LEU A 168 13.35 -1.76 -3.45
C LEU A 168 14.60 -1.30 -2.67
N HIS A 169 14.97 -1.99 -1.59
CA HIS A 169 16.05 -1.59 -0.69
C HIS A 169 17.24 -2.53 -0.69
N GLY A 170 17.29 -3.49 -1.64
CA GLY A 170 18.44 -4.37 -1.82
C GLY A 170 18.68 -5.33 -0.65
N LEU A 171 17.65 -5.66 0.15
CA LEU A 171 17.78 -6.74 1.11
C LEU A 171 17.90 -8.06 0.32
N PRO A 172 18.91 -8.92 0.62
CA PRO A 172 19.07 -10.17 -0.09
C PRO A 172 17.83 -11.04 0.15
N GLY A 173 16.93 -11.07 -0.83
CA GLY A 173 15.92 -12.11 -0.94
C GLY A 173 16.65 -13.37 -1.40
N GLU A 174 16.43 -14.50 -0.72
CA GLU A 174 16.93 -15.82 -1.09
C GLU A 174 16.59 -16.10 -2.56
N GLY A 175 17.56 -15.97 -3.45
CA GLY A 175 17.34 -16.17 -4.91
C GLY A 175 18.45 -15.72 -5.82
N GLU A 176 19.68 -15.50 -5.34
CA GLU A 176 20.85 -15.50 -6.24
C GLU A 176 21.31 -16.94 -6.50
N GLY A 177 20.50 -17.65 -7.28
CA GLY A 177 20.98 -18.80 -8.05
C GLY A 177 21.78 -18.26 -9.24
N GLU A 178 23.09 -18.52 -9.26
CA GLU A 178 23.99 -18.16 -10.33
C GLU A 178 23.42 -18.59 -11.70
N GLY A 179 23.42 -17.69 -12.66
CA GLY A 179 23.42 -18.01 -14.09
C GLY A 179 22.10 -17.87 -14.83
N GLY A 180 21.78 -16.67 -15.33
CA GLY A 180 20.70 -16.47 -16.29
C GLY A 180 20.47 -15.02 -16.66
N GLN A 181 21.35 -14.42 -17.44
CA GLN A 181 21.09 -13.11 -18.07
C GLN A 181 19.93 -13.24 -19.06
N GLY A 182 18.86 -12.50 -18.88
CA GLY A 182 18.05 -12.03 -20.01
C GLY A 182 16.56 -12.32 -20.07
N ALA A 183 15.90 -12.97 -19.09
CA ALA A 183 14.45 -13.24 -19.19
C ALA A 183 13.61 -12.96 -17.89
N GLY A 184 14.23 -12.57 -16.79
CA GLY A 184 13.61 -12.55 -15.44
C GLY A 184 12.87 -11.25 -15.04
N GLU A 185 13.12 -10.12 -15.67
CA GLU A 185 12.65 -8.81 -15.17
C GLU A 185 11.13 -8.52 -15.34
N ARG A 186 10.42 -9.28 -16.19
CA ARG A 186 8.99 -9.05 -16.45
C ARG A 186 8.04 -9.86 -15.58
N ASP A 187 8.54 -10.84 -14.84
CA ASP A 187 7.70 -11.80 -14.08
C ASP A 187 7.68 -11.59 -12.57
N ASP A 188 8.38 -10.61 -12.03
CA ASP A 188 8.56 -10.38 -10.59
C ASP A 188 7.61 -9.32 -9.98
N SER A 189 6.44 -9.07 -10.60
CA SER A 189 5.41 -8.21 -10.02
C SER A 189 4.84 -8.86 -8.76
N VAL A 190 4.80 -8.09 -7.67
CA VAL A 190 4.23 -8.52 -6.39
C VAL A 190 2.74 -8.87 -6.56
N GLU A 191 2.03 -8.10 -7.37
CA GLU A 191 0.63 -8.36 -7.71
C GLU A 191 0.46 -9.74 -8.37
N ARG A 192 1.31 -10.08 -9.35
CA ARG A 192 1.24 -11.36 -10.05
C ARG A 192 1.60 -12.54 -9.16
N HIS A 193 2.57 -12.34 -8.26
CA HIS A 193 2.90 -13.34 -7.27
C HIS A 193 1.73 -13.59 -6.30
N LEU A 194 1.10 -12.51 -5.82
CA LEU A 194 -0.08 -12.59 -4.96
C LEU A 194 -1.24 -13.28 -5.67
N SER A 195 -1.47 -12.99 -6.96
CA SER A 195 -2.50 -13.65 -7.79
C SER A 195 -2.29 -15.16 -7.86
N ARG A 196 -1.04 -15.62 -8.02
CA ARG A 196 -0.71 -17.05 -8.00
C ARG A 196 -0.99 -17.70 -6.64
N LEU A 197 -0.66 -17.01 -5.54
CA LEU A 197 -0.95 -17.51 -4.20
C LEU A 197 -2.46 -17.63 -3.96
N TRP A 198 -3.25 -16.65 -4.36
CA TRP A 198 -4.71 -16.75 -4.30
C TRP A 198 -5.24 -17.94 -5.12
N ALA A 199 -4.75 -18.13 -6.34
CA ALA A 199 -5.17 -19.26 -7.18
C ALA A 199 -4.88 -20.64 -6.54
N LEU A 200 -3.84 -20.75 -5.71
CA LEU A 200 -3.51 -21.98 -4.98
C LEU A 200 -4.46 -22.25 -3.80
N VAL A 201 -4.94 -21.21 -3.13
CA VAL A 201 -5.75 -21.37 -1.90
C VAL A 201 -7.25 -21.31 -2.15
N LEU A 202 -7.72 -20.60 -3.18
CA LEU A 202 -9.13 -20.43 -3.52
C LEU A 202 -9.93 -21.74 -3.60
N PRO A 203 -9.41 -22.85 -4.21
CA PRO A 203 -10.15 -24.11 -4.26
C PRO A 203 -10.47 -24.69 -2.89
N GLY A 204 -9.64 -24.43 -1.87
CA GLY A 204 -9.85 -24.86 -0.49
C GLY A 204 -10.73 -23.93 0.33
N LEU A 205 -10.99 -22.71 -0.16
CA LEU A 205 -11.84 -21.73 0.52
C LEU A 205 -13.29 -21.78 0.02
N SER A 206 -13.50 -22.24 -1.22
CA SER A 206 -14.81 -22.27 -1.85
C SER A 206 -15.56 -23.54 -1.47
N GLY A 207 -16.81 -23.41 -1.06
CA GLY A 207 -17.71 -24.55 -0.83
C GLY A 207 -18.00 -25.31 -2.12
N PRO A 208 -18.49 -26.54 -2.01
CA PRO A 208 -18.95 -27.31 -3.18
C PRO A 208 -20.08 -26.56 -3.87
N SER A 209 -19.95 -26.40 -5.20
CA SER A 209 -20.97 -25.78 -6.06
C SER A 209 -22.23 -26.57 -6.14
#